data_57c88c008700a9ce3fa9f775445112b5
#
_entry.id   57c88c008700a9ce3fa9f775445112b5
#
_cell.length_a   1.000
_cell.length_b   1.000
_cell.length_c   1.000
_cell.angle_alpha   90.00
_cell.angle_beta   90.00
_cell.angle_gamma   90.00
#
_symmetry.space_group_name_H-M   'P 1'
#
loop_
_entity.id
_entity.type
_entity.pdbx_description
1 polymer ?
#
loop_
_entity_poly.entity_id
_entity_poly.type
_entity_poly.pdbx_seq_one_letter_code
_entity_poly.pdbx_strand_id
1 'polypeptide(L)'
;MTNVLIEDLKWRGLIYQQTDEQGIEDLLNKEQVTLYCGADPTADSLHIGHLLPFLTLRRFQEHGHRPIVLIGGGTGMIGDPSGKSEERVLPTEEQVDKNIEGISKQMHNIFEFGTDHGAVLVNNRDWLGQISLISFLRDYGKHVGVNYMLGKDSIQSRLEHGISYTEFTYTILQAIDFGHLNRELNCKIQVGGSDQWGNITSGIELMRRMYGQTDAYGLTIPLVTKSDGKKFGKSESGAVWLDAEKTSPYEFYQFWINQSDEDVIKFLKYFTFLGKEEIDRLEQSKNEAPHLREAQKTLAEEVTKFIHGEDALNDAIRISQALFSGDLKSLSAKELKDGFKDVPQVTLSNDTTNIVEVLIETGISPSKRQAREDVNNGAIYINGERQQDVNYALAPEDKIDGEFTIIRRGKKKYFMVNYQ
;
A
#
# COMPACT_ATOMS: atom_id res chain seq x y z
N MET A 1 -5.01 20.99 28.47
CA MET A 1 -5.86 21.15 27.27
C MET A 1 -5.63 19.93 26.42
N THR A 2 -6.68 19.30 25.93
CA THR A 2 -6.58 18.13 25.07
C THR A 2 -5.90 18.52 23.75
N ASN A 3 -4.99 17.69 23.27
CA ASN A 3 -4.27 17.97 22.03
C ASN A 3 -5.16 17.65 20.81
N VAL A 4 -5.34 18.61 19.92
CA VAL A 4 -6.23 18.48 18.74
C VAL A 4 -5.82 17.30 17.85
N LEU A 5 -4.51 17.07 17.66
CA LEU A 5 -4.01 15.94 16.89
C LEU A 5 -4.35 14.61 17.56
N ILE A 6 -4.17 14.50 18.88
CA ILE A 6 -4.49 13.28 19.63
C ILE A 6 -5.99 12.99 19.59
N GLU A 7 -6.85 14.02 19.68
CA GLU A 7 -8.30 13.88 19.51
C GLU A 7 -8.66 13.36 18.11
N ASP A 8 -8.05 13.93 17.06
CA ASP A 8 -8.27 13.48 15.67
C ASP A 8 -7.83 12.02 15.48
N LEU A 9 -6.63 11.68 15.97
CA LEU A 9 -6.13 10.31 15.89
C LEU A 9 -7.03 9.30 16.64
N LYS A 10 -7.53 9.67 17.83
CA LYS A 10 -8.48 8.85 18.61
C LYS A 10 -9.82 8.69 17.87
N TRP A 11 -10.37 9.78 17.35
CA TRP A 11 -11.60 9.73 16.56
C TRP A 11 -11.49 8.88 15.30
N ARG A 12 -10.34 8.93 14.62
CA ARG A 12 -10.06 8.08 13.45
C ARG A 12 -9.84 6.61 13.82
N GLY A 13 -9.58 6.29 15.08
CA GLY A 13 -9.19 4.95 15.51
C GLY A 13 -7.74 4.61 15.18
N LEU A 14 -6.87 5.61 15.07
CA LEU A 14 -5.46 5.47 14.73
C LEU A 14 -4.52 5.31 15.95
N ILE A 15 -5.05 5.28 17.15
CA ILE A 15 -4.28 4.97 18.37
C ILE A 15 -4.67 3.58 18.84
N TYR A 16 -3.71 2.66 18.87
CA TYR A 16 -3.90 1.31 19.39
C TYR A 16 -3.27 1.14 20.76
N GLN A 17 -1.99 1.48 20.93
CA GLN A 17 -1.28 1.46 22.22
C GLN A 17 -0.36 2.68 22.32
N GLN A 18 -0.17 3.16 23.52
CA GLN A 18 0.78 4.23 23.88
C GLN A 18 1.55 3.81 25.13
N THR A 19 2.83 4.13 25.20
CA THR A 19 3.64 3.83 26.40
C THR A 19 3.28 4.73 27.57
N ASP A 20 2.88 5.97 27.30
CA ASP A 20 2.42 6.96 28.28
C ASP A 20 1.51 7.96 27.55
N GLU A 21 0.19 7.84 27.71
CA GLU A 21 -0.79 8.71 27.04
C GLU A 21 -0.62 10.17 27.45
N GLN A 22 -0.50 10.43 28.77
CA GLN A 22 -0.38 11.80 29.26
C GLN A 22 0.97 12.42 28.90
N GLY A 23 2.06 11.65 28.99
CA GLY A 23 3.40 12.08 28.61
C GLY A 23 3.48 12.48 27.15
N ILE A 24 2.87 11.71 26.24
CA ILE A 24 2.80 12.02 24.80
C ILE A 24 1.98 13.29 24.57
N GLU A 25 0.81 13.42 25.18
CA GLU A 25 -0.06 14.57 25.01
C GLU A 25 0.58 15.86 25.53
N ASP A 26 1.22 15.82 26.71
CA ASP A 26 1.91 16.95 27.30
C ASP A 26 3.12 17.37 26.44
N LEU A 27 3.84 16.41 25.87
CA LEU A 27 4.98 16.65 24.98
C LEU A 27 4.52 17.36 23.69
N LEU A 28 3.46 16.87 23.04
CA LEU A 28 2.91 17.44 21.80
C LEU A 28 2.31 18.85 22.01
N ASN A 29 1.82 19.14 23.22
CA ASN A 29 1.33 20.48 23.57
C ASN A 29 2.43 21.49 23.88
N LYS A 30 3.62 21.01 24.29
CA LYS A 30 4.70 21.84 24.78
C LYS A 30 5.67 22.27 23.70
N GLU A 31 5.98 21.41 22.75
CA GLU A 31 7.05 21.64 21.79
C GLU A 31 6.78 20.99 20.42
N GLN A 32 7.53 21.43 19.42
CA GLN A 32 7.64 20.71 18.16
C GLN A 32 8.39 19.38 18.41
N VAL A 33 7.72 18.27 18.16
CA VAL A 33 8.26 16.94 18.43
C VAL A 33 8.82 16.32 17.16
N THR A 34 10.00 15.73 17.26
CA THR A 34 10.56 14.85 16.24
C THR A 34 10.14 13.41 16.54
N LEU A 35 9.60 12.73 15.54
CA LEU A 35 9.07 11.37 15.65
C LEU A 35 9.42 10.56 14.40
N TYR A 36 9.48 9.21 14.51
CA TYR A 36 9.84 8.40 13.36
C TYR A 36 8.97 7.17 13.17
N CYS A 37 8.94 6.72 11.92
CA CYS A 37 8.52 5.39 11.52
C CYS A 37 9.52 4.84 10.51
N GLY A 38 9.79 3.53 10.58
CA GLY A 38 10.69 2.83 9.69
C GLY A 38 9.97 1.84 8.79
N ALA A 39 10.58 1.57 7.62
CA ALA A 39 10.22 0.47 6.76
C ALA A 39 11.47 -0.21 6.21
N ASP A 40 11.49 -1.54 6.27
CA ASP A 40 12.52 -2.34 5.61
C ASP A 40 12.28 -2.40 4.10
N PRO A 41 13.31 -2.19 3.27
CA PRO A 41 13.20 -2.16 1.81
C PRO A 41 13.08 -3.57 1.23
N THR A 42 11.96 -4.25 1.47
CA THR A 42 11.69 -5.62 1.00
C THR A 42 11.32 -5.72 -0.47
N ALA A 43 11.01 -4.59 -1.11
CA ALA A 43 10.79 -4.42 -2.54
C ALA A 43 11.19 -2.99 -2.94
N ASP A 44 11.31 -2.74 -4.25
CA ASP A 44 11.63 -1.42 -4.82
C ASP A 44 10.44 -0.44 -4.81
N SER A 45 9.32 -0.83 -4.21
CA SER A 45 8.14 -0.01 -3.98
C SER A 45 7.47 -0.40 -2.67
N LEU A 46 6.82 0.56 -2.04
CA LEU A 46 5.82 0.29 -1.00
C LEU A 46 4.49 -0.11 -1.66
N HIS A 47 3.68 -0.82 -0.92
CA HIS A 47 2.28 -1.10 -1.26
C HIS A 47 1.35 -0.46 -0.22
N ILE A 48 0.05 -0.38 -0.53
CA ILE A 48 -0.94 0.29 0.34
C ILE A 48 -0.98 -0.25 1.78
N GLY A 49 -0.54 -1.47 2.03
CA GLY A 49 -0.42 -2.03 3.38
C GLY A 49 0.61 -1.31 4.26
N HIS A 50 1.60 -0.62 3.66
CA HIS A 50 2.60 0.19 4.36
C HIS A 50 2.17 1.65 4.52
N LEU A 51 1.07 2.06 3.89
CA LEU A 51 0.70 3.47 3.78
C LEU A 51 0.26 4.07 5.10
N LEU A 52 -0.50 3.33 5.92
CA LEU A 52 -1.13 3.86 7.13
C LEU A 52 -0.14 4.44 8.16
N PRO A 53 0.99 3.78 8.49
CA PRO A 53 1.98 4.37 9.39
C PRO A 53 2.56 5.69 8.86
N PHE A 54 2.84 5.79 7.57
CA PHE A 54 3.37 7.01 6.97
C PHE A 54 2.33 8.13 6.87
N LEU A 55 1.07 7.81 6.56
CA LEU A 55 -0.02 8.80 6.63
C LEU A 55 -0.24 9.29 8.07
N THR A 56 -0.05 8.43 9.06
CA THR A 56 -0.08 8.85 10.47
C THR A 56 1.04 9.82 10.76
N LEU A 57 2.28 9.52 10.34
CA LEU A 57 3.40 10.47 10.45
C LEU A 57 3.13 11.78 9.72
N ARG A 58 2.53 11.74 8.53
CA ARG A 58 2.13 12.95 7.77
C ARG A 58 1.13 13.80 8.56
N ARG A 59 0.20 13.20 9.31
CA ARG A 59 -0.72 13.96 10.17
C ARG A 59 0.02 14.74 11.26
N PHE A 60 1.07 14.14 11.86
CA PHE A 60 1.94 14.87 12.78
C PHE A 60 2.65 16.03 12.09
N GLN A 61 3.12 15.84 10.86
CA GLN A 61 3.75 16.93 10.08
C GLN A 61 2.78 18.07 9.82
N GLU A 62 1.52 17.81 9.46
CA GLU A 62 0.48 18.83 9.25
C GLU A 62 0.15 19.63 10.52
N HIS A 63 0.46 19.07 11.69
CA HIS A 63 0.31 19.74 12.97
C HIS A 63 1.63 20.37 13.48
N GLY A 64 2.62 20.52 12.59
CA GLY A 64 3.86 21.25 12.88
C GLY A 64 4.95 20.40 13.55
N HIS A 65 4.79 19.09 13.66
CA HIS A 65 5.81 18.17 14.17
C HIS A 65 6.72 17.67 13.04
N ARG A 66 7.91 17.22 13.38
CA ARG A 66 8.96 16.85 12.41
C ARG A 66 9.07 15.34 12.25
N PRO A 67 8.60 14.74 11.13
CA PRO A 67 8.75 13.32 10.89
C PRO A 67 10.17 12.95 10.44
N ILE A 68 10.65 11.81 10.92
CA ILE A 68 11.78 11.09 10.36
C ILE A 68 11.24 9.83 9.68
N VAL A 69 11.58 9.65 8.43
CA VAL A 69 11.30 8.43 7.68
C VAL A 69 12.59 7.62 7.64
N LEU A 70 12.57 6.47 8.32
CA LEU A 70 13.71 5.57 8.36
C LEU A 70 13.54 4.48 7.30
N ILE A 71 14.51 4.35 6.40
CA ILE A 71 14.61 3.19 5.51
C ILE A 71 15.61 2.22 6.10
N GLY A 72 15.17 1.00 6.31
CA GLY A 72 15.94 -0.06 6.96
C GLY A 72 16.95 -0.71 6.05
N GLY A 73 17.93 0.04 5.50
CA GLY A 73 18.98 -0.53 4.65
C GLY A 73 19.88 -1.53 5.38
N GLY A 74 20.08 -1.36 6.69
CA GLY A 74 20.77 -2.32 7.55
C GLY A 74 19.84 -3.44 8.02
N THR A 75 18.69 -3.10 8.59
CA THR A 75 17.72 -4.07 9.13
C THR A 75 17.05 -4.89 8.04
N GLY A 76 16.87 -4.35 6.82
CA GLY A 76 16.32 -5.07 5.67
C GLY A 76 17.19 -6.26 5.21
N MET A 77 18.49 -6.23 5.52
CA MET A 77 19.39 -7.37 5.27
C MET A 77 19.26 -8.48 6.33
N ILE A 78 18.56 -8.22 7.42
CA ILE A 78 18.38 -9.15 8.56
C ILE A 78 16.98 -9.77 8.55
N GLY A 79 15.95 -8.94 8.37
CA GLY A 79 14.55 -9.34 8.30
C GLY A 79 13.83 -9.32 9.64
N ASP A 80 12.76 -8.53 9.74
CA ASP A 80 11.88 -8.45 10.92
C ASP A 80 11.04 -9.73 11.07
N PRO A 81 11.14 -10.45 12.20
CA PRO A 81 10.30 -11.62 12.49
C PRO A 81 8.86 -11.24 12.88
N SER A 82 8.57 -9.98 13.21
CA SER A 82 7.25 -9.53 13.70
C SER A 82 6.14 -9.85 12.70
N GLY A 83 5.09 -10.57 13.18
CA GLY A 83 3.95 -10.95 12.37
C GLY A 83 4.23 -11.95 11.25
N LYS A 84 5.36 -12.68 11.30
CA LYS A 84 5.77 -13.68 10.31
C LYS A 84 5.84 -15.08 10.92
N SER A 85 5.48 -16.08 10.10
CA SER A 85 5.57 -17.51 10.46
C SER A 85 6.86 -18.18 9.97
N GLU A 86 7.53 -17.59 8.98
CA GLU A 86 8.72 -18.17 8.32
C GLU A 86 9.83 -17.14 8.20
N GLU A 87 11.08 -17.63 8.14
CA GLU A 87 12.27 -16.81 7.92
C GLU A 87 12.26 -16.23 6.50
N ARG A 88 12.70 -14.99 6.36
CA ARG A 88 12.79 -14.33 5.05
C ARG A 88 14.02 -14.80 4.29
N VAL A 89 13.89 -14.89 2.98
CA VAL A 89 15.05 -14.95 2.08
C VAL A 89 15.75 -13.60 2.14
N LEU A 90 17.03 -13.62 2.50
CA LEU A 90 17.81 -12.40 2.63
C LEU A 90 18.16 -11.84 1.24
N PRO A 91 17.88 -10.55 0.97
CA PRO A 91 18.24 -9.92 -0.30
C PRO A 91 19.74 -9.67 -0.40
N THR A 92 20.25 -9.49 -1.63
CA THR A 92 21.62 -8.99 -1.85
C THR A 92 21.71 -7.48 -1.54
N GLU A 93 22.93 -6.99 -1.27
CA GLU A 93 23.14 -5.54 -1.03
C GLU A 93 22.65 -4.69 -2.20
N GLU A 94 22.93 -5.09 -3.45
CA GLU A 94 22.50 -4.39 -4.66
C GLU A 94 20.97 -4.32 -4.75
N GLN A 95 20.28 -5.41 -4.37
CA GLN A 95 18.82 -5.42 -4.33
C GLN A 95 18.28 -4.48 -3.27
N VAL A 96 18.91 -4.43 -2.10
CA VAL A 96 18.55 -3.48 -1.02
C VAL A 96 18.76 -2.05 -1.49
N ASP A 97 19.87 -1.73 -2.15
CA ASP A 97 20.16 -0.38 -2.65
C ASP A 97 19.12 0.08 -3.68
N LYS A 98 18.76 -0.79 -4.62
CA LYS A 98 17.69 -0.52 -5.60
C LYS A 98 16.35 -0.26 -4.89
N ASN A 99 16.02 -1.07 -3.89
CA ASN A 99 14.78 -0.94 -3.14
C ASN A 99 14.74 0.38 -2.35
N ILE A 100 15.86 0.77 -1.72
CA ILE A 100 15.99 2.04 -1.02
C ILE A 100 15.72 3.22 -1.96
N GLU A 101 16.29 3.20 -3.17
CA GLU A 101 16.08 4.27 -4.16
C GLU A 101 14.59 4.40 -4.53
N GLY A 102 13.92 3.29 -4.81
CA GLY A 102 12.50 3.28 -5.16
C GLY A 102 11.62 3.82 -4.04
N ILE A 103 11.82 3.33 -2.80
CA ILE A 103 11.06 3.78 -1.62
C ILE A 103 11.34 5.26 -1.32
N SER A 104 12.61 5.71 -1.42
CA SER A 104 12.98 7.11 -1.16
C SER A 104 12.22 8.08 -2.07
N LYS A 105 12.08 7.74 -3.35
CA LYS A 105 11.30 8.55 -4.31
C LYS A 105 9.83 8.68 -3.88
N GLN A 106 9.23 7.59 -3.39
CA GLN A 106 7.83 7.59 -2.95
C GLN A 106 7.59 8.45 -1.70
N MET A 107 8.59 8.56 -0.81
CA MET A 107 8.48 9.40 0.39
C MET A 107 8.31 10.88 0.06
N HIS A 108 8.85 11.35 -1.08
CA HIS A 108 8.67 12.73 -1.53
C HIS A 108 7.24 13.05 -1.99
N ASN A 109 6.43 12.03 -2.29
CA ASN A 109 5.01 12.22 -2.59
C ASN A 109 4.16 12.27 -1.29
N ILE A 110 4.66 11.69 -0.19
CA ILE A 110 3.92 11.58 1.06
C ILE A 110 4.25 12.75 2.00
N PHE A 111 5.51 13.18 2.07
CA PHE A 111 6.00 14.17 3.02
C PHE A 111 6.48 15.44 2.36
N GLU A 112 6.43 16.53 3.11
CA GLU A 112 7.10 17.77 2.77
C GLU A 112 8.52 17.74 3.32
N PHE A 113 9.49 18.19 2.51
CA PHE A 113 10.90 18.30 2.86
C PHE A 113 11.34 19.77 2.75
N GLY A 114 12.42 20.13 3.43
CA GLY A 114 13.04 21.45 3.29
C GLY A 114 12.32 22.61 3.99
N THR A 115 11.35 22.34 4.86
CA THR A 115 10.69 23.31 5.74
C THR A 115 11.16 23.14 7.18
N ASP A 116 10.77 24.03 8.10
CA ASP A 116 11.14 23.96 9.52
C ASP A 116 10.64 22.66 10.20
N HIS A 117 9.51 22.14 9.73
CA HIS A 117 8.94 20.84 10.13
C HIS A 117 9.05 19.80 9.01
N GLY A 118 9.93 20.05 8.04
CA GLY A 118 10.19 19.15 6.92
C GLY A 118 10.68 17.78 7.38
N ALA A 119 10.23 16.76 6.67
CA ALA A 119 10.65 15.39 6.94
C ALA A 119 12.15 15.20 6.74
N VAL A 120 12.71 14.25 7.48
CA VAL A 120 14.10 13.80 7.33
C VAL A 120 14.08 12.35 6.89
N LEU A 121 14.72 12.06 5.77
CA LEU A 121 14.91 10.70 5.28
C LEU A 121 16.28 10.19 5.75
N VAL A 122 16.30 9.03 6.39
CA VAL A 122 17.53 8.39 6.92
C VAL A 122 17.59 6.92 6.55
N ASN A 123 18.82 6.40 6.47
CA ASN A 123 19.10 4.99 6.24
C ASN A 123 19.86 4.42 7.44
N ASN A 124 19.28 3.42 8.11
CA ASN A 124 19.93 2.87 9.30
C ASN A 124 21.23 2.10 9.02
N ARG A 125 21.53 1.76 7.76
CA ARG A 125 22.83 1.21 7.39
C ARG A 125 23.99 2.18 7.70
N ASP A 126 23.72 3.49 7.68
CA ASP A 126 24.75 4.52 7.91
C ASP A 126 25.38 4.44 9.31
N TRP A 127 24.62 4.00 10.32
CA TRP A 127 25.14 3.81 11.67
C TRP A 127 25.28 2.33 12.06
N LEU A 128 24.33 1.46 11.69
CA LEU A 128 24.43 0.03 12.02
C LEU A 128 25.64 -0.62 11.37
N GLY A 129 25.95 -0.25 10.11
CA GLY A 129 27.09 -0.76 9.37
C GLY A 129 28.46 -0.38 9.96
N GLN A 130 28.52 0.61 10.86
CA GLN A 130 29.75 1.07 11.54
C GLN A 130 29.97 0.37 12.88
N ILE A 131 28.98 -0.36 13.40
CA ILE A 131 29.08 -1.05 14.69
C ILE A 131 29.84 -2.36 14.49
N SER A 132 31.03 -2.49 15.10
CA SER A 132 31.74 -3.76 15.06
C SER A 132 30.99 -4.84 15.86
N LEU A 133 31.21 -6.11 15.51
CA LEU A 133 30.64 -7.25 16.26
C LEU A 133 30.94 -7.16 17.77
N ILE A 134 32.16 -6.80 18.13
CA ILE A 134 32.55 -6.71 19.54
C ILE A 134 31.82 -5.55 20.21
N SER A 135 31.72 -4.38 19.57
CA SER A 135 30.97 -3.24 20.10
C SER A 135 29.48 -3.58 20.25
N PHE A 136 28.88 -4.26 19.26
CA PHE A 136 27.50 -4.71 19.35
C PHE A 136 27.26 -5.58 20.61
N LEU A 137 28.06 -6.60 20.79
CA LEU A 137 27.92 -7.51 21.95
C LEU A 137 28.20 -6.83 23.27
N ARG A 138 29.30 -6.03 23.36
CA ARG A 138 29.76 -5.40 24.60
C ARG A 138 28.93 -4.20 25.02
N ASP A 139 28.54 -3.33 24.06
CA ASP A 139 27.99 -2.02 24.40
C ASP A 139 26.45 -2.03 24.36
N TYR A 140 25.84 -2.88 23.52
CA TYR A 140 24.38 -3.04 23.40
C TYR A 140 23.91 -4.38 23.97
N GLY A 141 24.50 -5.49 23.55
CA GLY A 141 24.06 -6.84 23.90
C GLY A 141 23.98 -7.10 25.39
N LYS A 142 24.94 -6.56 26.19
CA LYS A 142 24.92 -6.70 27.65
C LYS A 142 23.69 -6.08 28.34
N HIS A 143 23.00 -5.14 27.67
CA HIS A 143 21.81 -4.51 28.21
C HIS A 143 20.51 -5.24 27.83
N VAL A 144 20.58 -6.28 26.97
CA VAL A 144 19.43 -7.03 26.47
C VAL A 144 19.47 -8.44 27.07
N GLY A 145 18.57 -8.72 28.01
CA GLY A 145 18.46 -10.05 28.61
C GLY A 145 17.82 -11.08 27.69
N VAL A 146 18.43 -12.28 27.60
CA VAL A 146 17.90 -13.37 26.75
C VAL A 146 16.47 -13.74 27.14
N ASN A 147 16.18 -13.86 28.43
CA ASN A 147 14.81 -14.18 28.91
C ASN A 147 13.80 -13.10 28.53
N TYR A 148 14.20 -11.83 28.52
CA TYR A 148 13.37 -10.73 28.04
C TYR A 148 13.04 -10.87 26.55
N MET A 149 14.02 -11.19 25.73
CA MET A 149 13.84 -11.45 24.31
C MET A 149 12.95 -12.65 24.03
N LEU A 150 13.18 -13.76 24.75
CA LEU A 150 12.36 -14.98 24.63
C LEU A 150 10.90 -14.77 25.02
N GLY A 151 10.61 -13.79 25.86
CA GLY A 151 9.25 -13.42 26.29
C GLY A 151 8.48 -12.54 25.26
N LYS A 152 9.12 -12.13 24.16
CA LYS A 152 8.44 -11.34 23.11
C LYS A 152 7.50 -12.20 22.27
N ASP A 153 6.29 -11.73 21.98
CA ASP A 153 5.30 -12.46 21.19
C ASP A 153 5.84 -12.83 19.80
N SER A 154 6.59 -11.92 19.16
CA SER A 154 7.23 -12.14 17.87
C SER A 154 8.27 -13.27 17.89
N ILE A 155 8.94 -13.47 19.01
CA ILE A 155 9.90 -14.56 19.20
C ILE A 155 9.18 -15.84 19.61
N GLN A 156 8.25 -15.77 20.56
CA GLN A 156 7.50 -16.95 21.02
C GLN A 156 6.76 -17.67 19.90
N SER A 157 6.11 -16.92 19.02
CA SER A 157 5.39 -17.47 17.87
C SER A 157 6.29 -18.25 16.89
N ARG A 158 7.60 -17.99 16.94
CA ARG A 158 8.61 -18.61 16.07
C ARG A 158 9.39 -19.75 16.73
N LEU A 159 9.40 -19.84 18.06
CA LEU A 159 10.21 -20.85 18.77
C LEU A 159 9.85 -22.29 18.37
N GLU A 160 8.58 -22.58 18.12
CA GLU A 160 8.12 -23.93 17.73
C GLU A 160 8.57 -24.33 16.31
N HIS A 161 8.75 -23.35 15.41
CA HIS A 161 9.14 -23.55 14.01
C HIS A 161 10.62 -23.28 13.77
N GLY A 162 11.31 -22.77 14.79
CA GLY A 162 12.70 -22.32 14.73
C GLY A 162 12.81 -20.83 14.34
N ILE A 163 13.80 -20.18 14.94
CA ILE A 163 14.19 -18.81 14.63
C ILE A 163 15.72 -18.77 14.53
N SER A 164 16.27 -18.16 13.48
CA SER A 164 17.72 -17.99 13.39
C SER A 164 18.21 -16.95 14.39
N TYR A 165 19.49 -17.03 14.74
CA TYR A 165 20.12 -16.00 15.57
C TYR A 165 20.05 -14.62 14.90
N THR A 166 20.10 -14.57 13.58
CA THR A 166 19.99 -13.36 12.78
C THR A 166 18.64 -12.68 13.03
N GLU A 167 17.52 -13.38 12.79
CA GLU A 167 16.18 -12.83 13.08
C GLU A 167 15.96 -12.52 14.57
N PHE A 168 16.49 -13.37 15.47
CA PHE A 168 16.39 -13.14 16.91
C PHE A 168 17.01 -11.80 17.34
N THR A 169 18.09 -11.36 16.68
CA THR A 169 18.76 -10.10 16.99
C THR A 169 18.11 -8.87 16.39
N TYR A 170 17.16 -9.02 15.47
CA TYR A 170 16.52 -7.89 14.78
C TYR A 170 15.99 -6.82 15.75
N THR A 171 15.28 -7.21 16.79
CA THR A 171 14.73 -6.28 17.81
C THR A 171 15.80 -5.40 18.43
N ILE A 172 17.03 -5.91 18.59
CA ILE A 172 18.15 -5.12 19.14
C ILE A 172 18.59 -4.07 18.15
N LEU A 173 18.64 -4.39 16.85
CA LEU A 173 19.02 -3.43 15.80
C LEU A 173 18.03 -2.27 15.73
N GLN A 174 16.73 -2.56 15.73
CA GLN A 174 15.70 -1.52 15.75
C GLN A 174 15.73 -0.71 17.07
N ALA A 175 16.08 -1.33 18.18
CA ALA A 175 16.27 -0.62 19.44
C ALA A 175 17.46 0.36 19.39
N ILE A 176 18.54 -0.03 18.70
CA ILE A 176 19.70 0.85 18.44
C ILE A 176 19.28 2.03 17.55
N ASP A 177 18.45 1.79 16.52
CA ASP A 177 17.93 2.86 15.66
C ASP A 177 17.23 3.94 16.48
N PHE A 178 16.30 3.55 17.36
CA PHE A 178 15.59 4.52 18.19
C PHE A 178 16.56 5.29 19.11
N GLY A 179 17.51 4.60 19.74
CA GLY A 179 18.54 5.24 20.57
C GLY A 179 19.41 6.22 19.78
N HIS A 180 19.79 5.87 18.55
CA HIS A 180 20.56 6.73 17.65
C HIS A 180 19.77 7.98 17.28
N LEU A 181 18.53 7.80 16.79
CA LEU A 181 17.66 8.91 16.39
C LEU A 181 17.30 9.84 17.56
N ASN A 182 17.11 9.29 18.76
CA ASN A 182 16.85 10.07 19.97
C ASN A 182 18.06 10.98 20.30
N ARG A 183 19.28 10.46 20.24
CA ARG A 183 20.49 11.22 20.58
C ARG A 183 20.92 12.21 19.51
N GLU A 184 20.89 11.80 18.24
CA GLU A 184 21.44 12.60 17.14
C GLU A 184 20.40 13.57 16.55
N LEU A 185 19.11 13.21 16.57
CA LEU A 185 18.04 14.00 15.95
C LEU A 185 16.93 14.41 16.94
N ASN A 186 17.14 14.22 18.24
CA ASN A 186 16.15 14.51 19.30
C ASN A 186 14.78 13.86 19.02
N CYS A 187 14.78 12.65 18.45
CA CYS A 187 13.57 11.90 18.14
C CYS A 187 12.94 11.35 19.43
N LYS A 188 11.72 11.76 19.76
CA LYS A 188 11.08 11.42 21.04
C LYS A 188 9.99 10.38 20.92
N ILE A 189 9.40 10.17 19.73
CA ILE A 189 8.30 9.21 19.53
C ILE A 189 8.67 8.25 18.39
N GLN A 190 8.52 6.95 18.64
CA GLN A 190 8.48 5.95 17.58
C GLN A 190 7.04 5.56 17.30
N VAL A 191 6.65 5.58 16.02
CA VAL A 191 5.34 5.15 15.52
C VAL A 191 5.49 3.87 14.72
N GLY A 192 4.57 2.93 14.87
CA GLY A 192 4.55 1.69 14.10
C GLY A 192 3.19 1.00 14.15
N GLY A 193 3.01 -0.09 13.39
CA GLY A 193 1.86 -0.97 13.52
C GLY A 193 1.82 -1.67 14.89
N SER A 194 0.68 -2.22 15.26
CA SER A 194 0.53 -2.91 16.56
C SER A 194 1.45 -4.13 16.70
N ASP A 195 1.88 -4.72 15.59
CA ASP A 195 2.89 -5.78 15.55
C ASP A 195 4.30 -5.31 15.95
N GLN A 196 4.55 -4.00 15.92
CA GLN A 196 5.82 -3.36 16.27
C GLN A 196 5.96 -3.01 17.77
N TRP A 197 4.92 -3.22 18.57
CA TRP A 197 4.93 -2.86 20.00
C TRP A 197 6.14 -3.40 20.76
N GLY A 198 6.46 -4.67 20.52
CA GLY A 198 7.62 -5.34 21.13
C GLY A 198 8.95 -4.69 20.76
N ASN A 199 9.14 -4.30 19.50
CA ASN A 199 10.34 -3.63 19.02
C ASN A 199 10.44 -2.21 19.57
N ILE A 200 9.35 -1.44 19.55
CA ILE A 200 9.27 -0.06 20.06
C ILE A 200 9.64 -0.01 21.56
N THR A 201 8.99 -0.84 22.36
CA THR A 201 9.25 -0.90 23.82
C THR A 201 10.66 -1.37 24.14
N SER A 202 11.27 -2.22 23.30
CA SER A 202 12.67 -2.63 23.44
C SER A 202 13.63 -1.47 23.21
N GLY A 203 13.32 -0.55 22.28
CA GLY A 203 14.13 0.66 22.07
C GLY A 203 14.14 1.57 23.28
N ILE A 204 12.96 1.83 23.85
CA ILE A 204 12.82 2.64 25.08
C ILE A 204 13.56 2.00 26.25
N GLU A 205 13.39 0.68 26.42
CA GLU A 205 14.07 -0.06 27.50
C GLU A 205 15.59 -0.08 27.33
N LEU A 206 16.09 -0.23 26.10
CA LEU A 206 17.53 -0.18 25.82
C LEU A 206 18.10 1.19 26.19
N MET A 207 17.46 2.28 25.76
CA MET A 207 17.87 3.64 26.12
C MET A 207 17.88 3.86 27.63
N ARG A 208 16.83 3.40 28.33
CA ARG A 208 16.75 3.50 29.78
C ARG A 208 17.91 2.78 30.48
N ARG A 209 18.29 1.60 30.00
CA ARG A 209 19.39 0.81 30.58
C ARG A 209 20.76 1.38 30.27
N MET A 210 20.92 1.98 29.08
CA MET A 210 22.21 2.55 28.66
C MET A 210 22.46 3.94 29.22
N TYR A 211 21.43 4.78 29.30
CA TYR A 211 21.57 6.22 29.57
C TYR A 211 20.80 6.69 30.82
N GLY A 212 20.02 5.81 31.45
CA GLY A 212 19.15 6.15 32.56
C GLY A 212 17.75 6.57 32.11
N GLN A 213 17.23 7.66 32.66
CA GLN A 213 15.91 8.15 32.29
C GLN A 213 15.93 8.73 30.88
N THR A 214 14.91 8.43 30.08
CA THR A 214 14.72 8.95 28.72
C THR A 214 13.32 9.54 28.55
N ASP A 215 13.18 10.57 27.72
CA ASP A 215 11.93 11.18 27.28
C ASP A 215 11.47 10.60 25.92
N ALA A 216 11.59 9.29 25.77
CA ALA A 216 11.21 8.55 24.57
C ALA A 216 9.92 7.79 24.80
N TYR A 217 9.04 7.84 23.80
CA TYR A 217 7.69 7.28 23.82
C TYR A 217 7.43 6.41 22.60
N GLY A 218 6.47 5.51 22.74
CA GLY A 218 5.97 4.67 21.65
C GLY A 218 4.48 4.85 21.44
N LEU A 219 4.08 4.87 20.18
CA LEU A 219 2.70 4.91 19.74
C LEU A 219 2.49 3.87 18.65
N THR A 220 1.51 2.99 18.81
CA THR A 220 1.14 2.04 17.76
C THR A 220 -0.24 2.34 17.19
N ILE A 221 -0.37 2.05 15.91
CA ILE A 221 -1.61 2.12 15.15
C ILE A 221 -2.15 0.71 14.88
N PRO A 222 -3.47 0.56 14.65
CA PRO A 222 -4.03 -0.76 14.35
C PRO A 222 -3.50 -1.27 13.00
N LEU A 223 -3.40 -2.60 12.88
CA LEU A 223 -3.22 -3.24 11.58
C LEU A 223 -4.50 -3.14 10.78
N VAL A 224 -4.36 -2.84 9.48
CA VAL A 224 -5.53 -2.70 8.61
C VAL A 224 -6.07 -4.08 8.25
N THR A 225 -7.32 -4.31 8.58
CA THR A 225 -8.07 -5.53 8.27
C THR A 225 -9.32 -5.20 7.49
N LYS A 226 -9.72 -6.08 6.57
CA LYS A 226 -11.00 -6.00 5.88
C LYS A 226 -12.08 -6.76 6.66
N SER A 227 -13.32 -6.31 6.54
CA SER A 227 -14.49 -6.96 7.18
C SER A 227 -14.70 -8.39 6.70
N ASP A 228 -14.29 -8.73 5.47
CA ASP A 228 -14.37 -10.08 4.90
C ASP A 228 -13.24 -11.04 5.37
N GLY A 229 -12.39 -10.59 6.29
CA GLY A 229 -11.24 -11.35 6.81
C GLY A 229 -10.05 -11.47 5.87
N LYS A 230 -10.12 -10.92 4.66
CA LYS A 230 -9.00 -10.92 3.73
C LYS A 230 -7.92 -9.92 4.16
N LYS A 231 -6.68 -10.23 3.80
CA LYS A 231 -5.56 -9.32 4.05
C LYS A 231 -5.74 -8.05 3.24
N PHE A 232 -5.66 -6.90 3.92
CA PHE A 232 -5.62 -5.60 3.26
C PHE A 232 -4.33 -5.45 2.43
N GLY A 233 -4.43 -4.72 1.31
CA GLY A 233 -3.27 -4.41 0.47
C GLY A 233 -3.02 -5.37 -0.69
N LYS A 234 -3.91 -6.34 -0.88
CA LYS A 234 -3.86 -7.26 -2.02
C LYS A 234 -5.16 -7.22 -2.81
N SER A 235 -5.05 -7.14 -4.13
CA SER A 235 -6.11 -7.42 -5.10
C SER A 235 -6.04 -8.89 -5.56
N GLU A 236 -6.89 -9.30 -6.47
CA GLU A 236 -6.81 -10.64 -7.10
C GLU A 236 -5.49 -10.82 -7.88
N SER A 237 -4.95 -9.72 -8.43
CA SER A 237 -3.68 -9.68 -9.18
C SER A 237 -2.44 -9.53 -8.28
N GLY A 238 -2.58 -9.44 -6.95
CA GLY A 238 -1.46 -9.35 -6.01
C GLY A 238 -1.43 -8.07 -5.17
N ALA A 239 -0.23 -7.63 -4.78
CA ALA A 239 -0.06 -6.41 -3.99
C ALA A 239 -0.42 -5.15 -4.81
N VAL A 240 -1.13 -4.20 -4.18
CA VAL A 240 -1.42 -2.90 -4.78
C VAL A 240 -0.27 -1.96 -4.40
N TRP A 241 0.58 -1.67 -5.39
CA TRP A 241 1.80 -0.90 -5.23
C TRP A 241 1.54 0.61 -5.30
N LEU A 242 2.40 1.39 -4.65
CA LEU A 242 2.39 2.85 -4.78
C LEU A 242 3.12 3.32 -6.05
N ASP A 243 3.93 2.46 -6.67
CA ASP A 243 4.59 2.73 -7.93
C ASP A 243 3.62 2.57 -9.10
N ALA A 244 3.44 3.63 -9.89
CA ALA A 244 2.54 3.68 -11.04
C ALA A 244 2.92 2.70 -12.18
N GLU A 245 4.19 2.27 -12.24
CA GLU A 245 4.64 1.28 -13.24
C GLU A 245 4.30 -0.16 -12.80
N LYS A 246 4.03 -0.39 -11.50
CA LYS A 246 3.66 -1.71 -10.95
C LYS A 246 2.15 -1.88 -10.79
N THR A 247 1.48 -0.82 -10.36
CA THR A 247 0.01 -0.71 -10.27
C THR A 247 -0.36 0.63 -10.87
N SER A 248 -1.01 0.62 -12.04
CA SER A 248 -1.38 1.87 -12.69
C SER A 248 -2.30 2.72 -11.81
N PRO A 249 -2.31 4.05 -11.96
CA PRO A 249 -3.24 4.91 -11.22
C PRO A 249 -4.71 4.52 -11.40
N TYR A 250 -5.07 3.96 -12.57
CA TYR A 250 -6.38 3.41 -12.82
C TYR A 250 -6.67 2.18 -11.94
N GLU A 251 -5.76 1.18 -11.91
CA GLU A 251 -5.90 0.00 -11.05
C GLU A 251 -5.92 0.39 -9.57
N PHE A 252 -5.07 1.35 -9.18
CA PHE A 252 -5.04 1.92 -7.83
C PHE A 252 -6.37 2.56 -7.45
N TYR A 253 -6.95 3.40 -8.33
CA TYR A 253 -8.27 3.99 -8.15
C TYR A 253 -9.37 2.92 -8.06
N GLN A 254 -9.33 1.89 -8.93
CA GLN A 254 -10.29 0.78 -8.91
C GLN A 254 -10.25 -0.01 -7.61
N PHE A 255 -9.07 -0.20 -7.03
CA PHE A 255 -8.97 -0.86 -5.72
C PHE A 255 -9.77 -0.11 -4.65
N TRP A 256 -9.65 1.21 -4.59
CA TRP A 256 -10.31 2.02 -3.57
C TRP A 256 -11.81 2.17 -3.82
N ILE A 257 -12.23 2.41 -5.06
CA ILE A 257 -13.66 2.57 -5.38
C ILE A 257 -14.45 1.28 -5.17
N ASN A 258 -13.80 0.11 -5.21
CA ASN A 258 -14.44 -1.18 -5.02
C ASN A 258 -14.46 -1.66 -3.56
N GLN A 259 -14.12 -0.81 -2.59
CA GLN A 259 -14.25 -1.17 -1.18
C GLN A 259 -15.72 -1.38 -0.78
N SER A 260 -15.93 -2.26 0.23
CA SER A 260 -17.26 -2.57 0.73
C SER A 260 -17.89 -1.40 1.51
N ASP A 261 -19.20 -1.38 1.64
CA ASP A 261 -19.91 -0.40 2.47
C ASP A 261 -19.54 -0.53 3.95
N GLU A 262 -19.14 -1.73 4.39
CA GLU A 262 -18.71 -2.00 5.78
C GLU A 262 -17.34 -1.38 6.09
N ASP A 263 -16.43 -1.35 5.11
CA ASP A 263 -15.06 -0.90 5.31
C ASP A 263 -14.83 0.58 4.94
N VAL A 264 -15.62 1.15 4.03
CA VAL A 264 -15.34 2.43 3.39
C VAL A 264 -15.18 3.58 4.38
N ILE A 265 -16.01 3.67 5.42
CA ILE A 265 -15.93 4.77 6.41
C ILE A 265 -14.66 4.63 7.27
N LYS A 266 -14.31 3.41 7.66
CA LYS A 266 -13.04 3.14 8.33
C LYS A 266 -11.85 3.57 7.47
N PHE A 267 -11.89 3.24 6.17
CA PHE A 267 -10.80 3.60 5.25
C PHE A 267 -10.75 5.10 4.95
N LEU A 268 -11.87 5.80 4.90
CA LEU A 268 -11.90 7.27 4.84
C LEU A 268 -11.19 7.88 6.05
N LYS A 269 -11.46 7.40 7.26
CA LYS A 269 -10.78 7.83 8.48
C LYS A 269 -9.28 7.55 8.45
N TYR A 270 -8.87 6.41 7.92
CA TYR A 270 -7.48 5.94 7.94
C TYR A 270 -6.63 6.59 6.85
N PHE A 271 -7.12 6.64 5.62
CA PHE A 271 -6.31 6.93 4.43
C PHE A 271 -6.55 8.31 3.83
N THR A 272 -7.50 9.10 4.32
CA THR A 272 -7.75 10.47 3.83
C THR A 272 -7.49 11.51 4.92
N PHE A 273 -7.31 12.76 4.50
CA PHE A 273 -7.19 13.92 5.39
C PHE A 273 -8.50 14.68 5.56
N LEU A 274 -9.61 14.12 5.12
CA LEU A 274 -10.94 14.70 5.27
C LEU A 274 -11.30 14.92 6.75
N GLY A 275 -11.94 16.03 7.04
CA GLY A 275 -12.41 16.35 8.38
C GLY A 275 -13.61 15.49 8.82
N LYS A 276 -13.90 15.55 10.11
CA LYS A 276 -14.98 14.75 10.72
C LYS A 276 -16.34 15.02 10.08
N GLU A 277 -16.68 16.29 9.86
CA GLU A 277 -17.98 16.70 9.29
C GLU A 277 -18.22 16.07 7.91
N GLU A 278 -17.19 16.07 7.06
CA GLU A 278 -17.28 15.50 5.72
C GLU A 278 -17.41 13.97 5.77
N ILE A 279 -16.67 13.28 6.64
CA ILE A 279 -16.77 11.83 6.77
C ILE A 279 -18.14 11.44 7.37
N ASP A 280 -18.67 12.21 8.34
CA ASP A 280 -20.01 11.97 8.91
C ASP A 280 -21.10 12.18 7.81
N ARG A 281 -20.95 13.20 6.94
CA ARG A 281 -21.83 13.40 5.77
C ARG A 281 -21.78 12.21 4.81
N LEU A 282 -20.60 11.71 4.49
CA LEU A 282 -20.42 10.56 3.62
C LEU A 282 -21.01 9.27 4.24
N GLU A 283 -20.90 9.10 5.55
CA GLU A 283 -21.52 7.99 6.26
C GLU A 283 -23.05 8.06 6.20
N GLN A 284 -23.63 9.25 6.36
CA GLN A 284 -25.06 9.47 6.17
C GLN A 284 -25.49 9.13 4.74
N SER A 285 -24.80 9.67 3.73
CA SER A 285 -25.08 9.37 2.32
C SER A 285 -25.02 7.86 2.01
N LYS A 286 -24.00 7.17 2.55
CA LYS A 286 -23.90 5.70 2.44
C LYS A 286 -25.10 4.99 3.04
N ASN A 287 -25.62 5.43 4.20
CA ASN A 287 -26.74 4.79 4.87
C ASN A 287 -28.08 5.05 4.17
N GLU A 288 -28.28 6.26 3.63
CA GLU A 288 -29.52 6.67 2.98
C GLU A 288 -29.60 6.24 1.49
N ALA A 289 -28.48 6.30 0.77
CA ALA A 289 -28.40 6.02 -0.65
C ALA A 289 -27.14 5.24 -1.07
N PRO A 290 -26.92 4.01 -0.57
CA PRO A 290 -25.70 3.25 -0.80
C PRO A 290 -25.40 2.99 -2.28
N HIS A 291 -26.42 2.97 -3.13
CA HIS A 291 -26.27 2.79 -4.58
C HIS A 291 -25.51 3.93 -5.29
N LEU A 292 -25.43 5.12 -4.68
CA LEU A 292 -24.67 6.24 -5.21
C LEU A 292 -23.16 6.04 -5.05
N ARG A 293 -22.74 5.22 -4.07
CA ARG A 293 -21.35 4.92 -3.75
C ARG A 293 -20.48 6.16 -3.57
N GLU A 294 -21.05 7.22 -2.98
CA GLU A 294 -20.36 8.51 -2.82
C GLU A 294 -19.13 8.37 -1.93
N ALA A 295 -19.25 7.65 -0.82
CA ALA A 295 -18.14 7.40 0.10
C ALA A 295 -16.97 6.67 -0.59
N GLN A 296 -17.26 5.66 -1.43
CA GLN A 296 -16.22 4.93 -2.18
C GLN A 296 -15.57 5.79 -3.25
N LYS A 297 -16.34 6.62 -3.94
CA LYS A 297 -15.80 7.57 -4.92
C LYS A 297 -14.86 8.56 -4.26
N THR A 298 -15.31 9.20 -3.18
CA THR A 298 -14.48 10.15 -2.43
C THR A 298 -13.22 9.50 -1.89
N LEU A 299 -13.31 8.27 -1.33
CA LEU A 299 -12.13 7.53 -0.89
C LEU A 299 -11.12 7.31 -2.02
N ALA A 300 -11.60 6.85 -3.18
CA ALA A 300 -10.74 6.58 -4.34
C ALA A 300 -10.11 7.87 -4.90
N GLU A 301 -10.88 8.95 -4.98
CA GLU A 301 -10.41 10.26 -5.44
C GLU A 301 -9.33 10.83 -4.52
N GLU A 302 -9.60 10.89 -3.20
CA GLU A 302 -8.67 11.44 -2.22
C GLU A 302 -7.35 10.68 -2.17
N VAL A 303 -7.40 9.35 -2.08
CA VAL A 303 -6.17 8.55 -1.96
C VAL A 303 -5.38 8.52 -3.27
N THR A 304 -6.06 8.43 -4.42
CA THR A 304 -5.37 8.45 -5.72
C THR A 304 -4.73 9.82 -5.98
N LYS A 305 -5.44 10.92 -5.69
CA LYS A 305 -4.90 12.28 -5.79
C LYS A 305 -3.68 12.47 -4.90
N PHE A 306 -3.74 11.98 -3.67
CA PHE A 306 -2.64 12.13 -2.70
C PHE A 306 -1.37 11.41 -3.15
N ILE A 307 -1.48 10.19 -3.68
CA ILE A 307 -0.32 9.36 -4.05
C ILE A 307 0.19 9.66 -5.47
N HIS A 308 -0.71 9.84 -6.43
CA HIS A 308 -0.37 9.92 -7.86
C HIS A 308 -0.57 11.32 -8.47
N GLY A 309 -1.18 12.24 -7.73
CA GLY A 309 -1.48 13.59 -8.20
C GLY A 309 -2.80 13.71 -8.95
N GLU A 310 -3.18 14.96 -9.24
CA GLU A 310 -4.48 15.31 -9.81
C GLU A 310 -4.65 14.85 -11.27
N ASP A 311 -3.59 14.96 -12.07
CA ASP A 311 -3.63 14.56 -13.48
C ASP A 311 -3.87 13.05 -13.61
N ALA A 312 -3.16 12.23 -12.82
CA ALA A 312 -3.33 10.80 -12.79
C ALA A 312 -4.72 10.37 -12.28
N LEU A 313 -5.29 11.10 -11.30
CA LEU A 313 -6.66 10.90 -10.86
C LEU A 313 -7.66 11.18 -11.98
N ASN A 314 -7.53 12.30 -12.67
CA ASN A 314 -8.42 12.68 -13.77
C ASN A 314 -8.39 11.63 -14.89
N ASP A 315 -7.20 11.12 -15.23
CA ASP A 315 -7.05 10.03 -16.18
C ASP A 315 -7.72 8.73 -15.69
N ALA A 316 -7.53 8.37 -14.44
CA ALA A 316 -8.17 7.17 -13.85
C ALA A 316 -9.71 7.26 -13.89
N ILE A 317 -10.28 8.43 -13.58
CA ILE A 317 -11.72 8.68 -13.66
C ILE A 317 -12.21 8.59 -15.12
N ARG A 318 -11.50 9.23 -16.06
CA ARG A 318 -11.82 9.21 -17.49
C ARG A 318 -11.83 7.77 -18.04
N ILE A 319 -10.79 6.98 -17.72
CA ILE A 319 -10.69 5.57 -18.13
C ILE A 319 -11.85 4.77 -17.52
N SER A 320 -12.12 4.95 -16.23
CA SER A 320 -13.24 4.26 -15.55
C SER A 320 -14.59 4.56 -16.22
N GLN A 321 -14.84 5.81 -16.57
CA GLN A 321 -16.08 6.23 -17.25
C GLN A 321 -16.19 5.67 -18.66
N ALA A 322 -15.10 5.70 -19.44
CA ALA A 322 -15.06 5.18 -20.80
C ALA A 322 -15.29 3.66 -20.83
N LEU A 323 -14.67 2.92 -19.92
CA LEU A 323 -14.89 1.48 -19.77
C LEU A 323 -16.32 1.15 -19.34
N PHE A 324 -16.91 1.96 -18.46
CA PHE A 324 -18.30 1.78 -18.03
C PHE A 324 -19.31 2.07 -19.16
N SER A 325 -19.11 3.14 -19.93
CA SER A 325 -19.96 3.52 -21.05
C SER A 325 -19.78 2.64 -22.29
N GLY A 326 -18.61 1.97 -22.39
CA GLY A 326 -18.21 1.19 -23.57
C GLY A 326 -17.58 2.03 -24.69
N ASP A 327 -17.24 3.28 -24.41
CA ASP A 327 -16.52 4.16 -25.34
C ASP A 327 -15.01 3.83 -25.33
N LEU A 328 -14.68 2.65 -25.86
CA LEU A 328 -13.31 2.15 -25.88
C LEU A 328 -12.40 2.91 -26.86
N LYS A 329 -12.98 3.59 -27.86
CA LYS A 329 -12.23 4.35 -28.88
C LYS A 329 -11.58 5.62 -28.31
N SER A 330 -12.06 6.12 -27.19
CA SER A 330 -11.46 7.28 -26.51
C SER A 330 -10.20 6.94 -25.70
N LEU A 331 -9.87 5.64 -25.57
CA LEU A 331 -8.77 5.15 -24.79
C LEU A 331 -7.58 4.71 -25.66
N SER A 332 -6.36 4.98 -25.19
CA SER A 332 -5.13 4.47 -25.80
C SER A 332 -4.98 2.95 -25.57
N ALA A 333 -4.12 2.31 -26.34
CA ALA A 333 -3.83 0.89 -26.18
C ALA A 333 -3.30 0.55 -24.77
N LYS A 334 -2.47 1.40 -24.18
CA LYS A 334 -1.98 1.23 -22.80
C LYS A 334 -3.13 1.25 -21.81
N GLU A 335 -4.01 2.24 -21.89
CA GLU A 335 -5.18 2.36 -21.00
C GLU A 335 -6.15 1.17 -21.13
N LEU A 336 -6.34 0.66 -22.35
CA LEU A 336 -7.14 -0.53 -22.58
C LEU A 336 -6.49 -1.79 -22.01
N LYS A 337 -5.16 -1.95 -22.15
CA LYS A 337 -4.44 -3.06 -21.52
C LYS A 337 -4.55 -3.02 -19.99
N ASP A 338 -4.41 -1.86 -19.40
CA ASP A 338 -4.57 -1.66 -17.95
C ASP A 338 -6.02 -1.93 -17.50
N GLY A 339 -7.00 -1.41 -18.24
CA GLY A 339 -8.42 -1.56 -17.94
C GLY A 339 -8.97 -2.98 -18.11
N PHE A 340 -8.36 -3.77 -18.98
CA PHE A 340 -8.75 -5.15 -19.29
C PHE A 340 -7.72 -6.20 -18.84
N LYS A 341 -6.82 -5.86 -17.95
CA LYS A 341 -5.75 -6.76 -17.47
C LYS A 341 -6.30 -8.07 -16.84
N ASP A 342 -7.41 -7.96 -16.12
CA ASP A 342 -8.04 -9.08 -15.40
C ASP A 342 -9.09 -9.82 -16.21
N VAL A 343 -9.34 -9.45 -17.48
CA VAL A 343 -10.24 -10.21 -18.32
C VAL A 343 -9.53 -11.41 -18.97
N PRO A 344 -10.27 -12.47 -19.38
CA PRO A 344 -9.68 -13.58 -20.07
C PRO A 344 -8.87 -13.14 -21.29
N GLN A 345 -7.58 -13.52 -21.31
CA GLN A 345 -6.66 -13.29 -22.40
C GLN A 345 -6.66 -14.53 -23.30
N VAL A 346 -6.92 -14.34 -24.58
CA VAL A 346 -6.93 -15.44 -25.56
C VAL A 346 -6.03 -15.10 -26.74
N THR A 347 -5.39 -16.08 -27.31
CA THR A 347 -4.50 -15.88 -28.47
C THR A 347 -5.12 -16.43 -29.73
N LEU A 348 -5.02 -15.69 -30.82
CA LEU A 348 -5.57 -16.02 -32.12
C LEU A 348 -4.49 -15.96 -33.20
N SER A 349 -4.54 -16.88 -34.17
CA SER A 349 -3.73 -16.78 -35.40
C SER A 349 -4.15 -15.56 -36.23
N ASN A 350 -3.18 -14.86 -36.80
CA ASN A 350 -3.43 -13.73 -37.70
C ASN A 350 -4.26 -14.13 -38.96
N ASP A 351 -4.26 -15.43 -39.30
CA ASP A 351 -4.99 -15.94 -40.47
C ASP A 351 -6.50 -16.13 -40.21
N THR A 352 -6.91 -16.18 -38.93
CA THR A 352 -8.32 -16.37 -38.56
C THR A 352 -9.00 -15.01 -38.47
N THR A 353 -9.77 -14.66 -39.45
CA THR A 353 -10.43 -13.34 -39.55
C THR A 353 -11.96 -13.41 -39.42
N ASN A 354 -12.61 -14.48 -39.87
CA ASN A 354 -14.08 -14.57 -39.81
C ASN A 354 -14.59 -14.57 -38.36
N ILE A 355 -15.49 -13.68 -38.01
CA ILE A 355 -15.99 -13.45 -36.64
C ILE A 355 -16.51 -14.73 -35.97
N VAL A 356 -17.20 -15.60 -36.71
CA VAL A 356 -17.72 -16.85 -36.13
C VAL A 356 -16.59 -17.81 -35.78
N GLU A 357 -15.54 -17.87 -36.59
CA GLU A 357 -14.35 -18.69 -36.32
C GLU A 357 -13.55 -18.13 -35.16
N VAL A 358 -13.35 -16.82 -35.13
CA VAL A 358 -12.71 -16.10 -33.98
C VAL A 358 -13.41 -16.43 -32.67
N LEU A 359 -14.75 -16.35 -32.62
CA LEU A 359 -15.51 -16.64 -31.41
C LEU A 359 -15.40 -18.10 -30.94
N ILE A 360 -15.12 -19.02 -31.84
CA ILE A 360 -14.94 -20.44 -31.54
C ILE A 360 -13.51 -20.72 -31.08
N GLU A 361 -12.52 -20.29 -31.85
CA GLU A 361 -11.10 -20.55 -31.55
C GLU A 361 -10.68 -19.92 -30.23
N THR A 362 -11.23 -18.75 -29.91
CA THR A 362 -11.00 -18.08 -28.63
C THR A 362 -11.84 -18.64 -27.47
N GLY A 363 -12.78 -19.55 -27.73
CA GLY A 363 -13.66 -20.10 -26.70
C GLY A 363 -14.73 -19.12 -26.18
N ILE A 364 -14.88 -17.93 -26.82
CA ILE A 364 -15.88 -16.92 -26.43
C ILE A 364 -17.29 -17.48 -26.64
N SER A 365 -17.52 -18.24 -27.70
CA SER A 365 -18.75 -18.98 -27.92
C SER A 365 -18.49 -20.49 -27.98
N PRO A 366 -19.35 -21.33 -27.39
CA PRO A 366 -19.09 -22.77 -27.26
C PRO A 366 -19.33 -23.58 -28.55
N SER A 367 -19.98 -23.00 -29.55
CA SER A 367 -20.30 -23.69 -30.85
C SER A 367 -20.54 -22.68 -31.96
N LYS A 368 -20.33 -23.11 -33.24
CA LYS A 368 -20.61 -22.29 -34.44
C LYS A 368 -22.06 -21.81 -34.49
N ARG A 369 -22.99 -22.62 -34.02
CA ARG A 369 -24.42 -22.26 -33.95
C ARG A 369 -24.62 -21.11 -32.98
N GLN A 370 -24.04 -21.23 -31.75
CA GLN A 370 -24.16 -20.19 -30.75
C GLN A 370 -23.44 -18.90 -31.17
N ALA A 371 -22.26 -19.00 -31.78
CA ALA A 371 -21.54 -17.83 -32.29
C ALA A 371 -22.36 -17.05 -33.31
N ARG A 372 -22.98 -17.75 -34.28
CA ARG A 372 -23.91 -17.12 -35.27
C ARG A 372 -25.11 -16.47 -34.59
N GLU A 373 -25.71 -17.15 -33.62
CA GLU A 373 -26.85 -16.62 -32.86
C GLU A 373 -26.43 -15.39 -32.04
N ASP A 374 -25.30 -15.41 -31.38
CA ASP A 374 -24.75 -14.28 -30.59
C ASP A 374 -24.51 -13.05 -31.50
N VAL A 375 -23.94 -13.25 -32.70
CA VAL A 375 -23.72 -12.17 -33.67
C VAL A 375 -25.05 -11.64 -34.21
N ASN A 376 -25.94 -12.51 -34.70
CA ASN A 376 -27.25 -12.09 -35.26
C ASN A 376 -28.10 -11.31 -34.24
N ASN A 377 -28.08 -11.73 -32.99
CA ASN A 377 -28.77 -11.05 -31.89
C ASN A 377 -28.07 -9.78 -31.43
N GLY A 378 -26.91 -9.44 -32.02
CA GLY A 378 -26.08 -8.29 -31.62
C GLY A 378 -25.58 -8.37 -30.19
N ALA A 379 -25.29 -9.57 -29.74
CA ALA A 379 -24.66 -9.80 -28.43
C ALA A 379 -23.13 -9.62 -28.47
N ILE A 380 -22.54 -9.52 -29.67
CA ILE A 380 -21.11 -9.36 -29.88
C ILE A 380 -20.76 -7.89 -30.15
N TYR A 381 -19.70 -7.41 -29.48
CA TYR A 381 -19.14 -6.08 -29.70
C TYR A 381 -17.65 -6.24 -29.96
N ILE A 382 -17.11 -5.51 -30.91
CA ILE A 382 -15.71 -5.43 -31.27
C ILE A 382 -15.23 -4.00 -30.96
N ASN A 383 -14.25 -3.86 -30.07
CA ASN A 383 -13.73 -2.57 -29.61
C ASN A 383 -14.83 -1.55 -29.21
N GLY A 384 -15.91 -2.05 -28.59
CA GLY A 384 -17.08 -1.24 -28.18
C GLY A 384 -18.19 -1.13 -29.23
N GLU A 385 -17.93 -1.45 -30.50
CA GLU A 385 -18.93 -1.40 -31.58
C GLU A 385 -19.68 -2.72 -31.71
N ARG A 386 -21.00 -2.61 -31.84
CA ARG A 386 -21.90 -3.76 -32.00
C ARG A 386 -21.72 -4.40 -33.37
N GLN A 387 -21.46 -5.71 -33.40
CA GLN A 387 -21.35 -6.47 -34.64
C GLN A 387 -22.52 -7.43 -34.81
N GLN A 388 -23.19 -7.36 -35.99
CA GLN A 388 -24.37 -8.20 -36.34
C GLN A 388 -24.20 -8.96 -37.64
N ASP A 389 -23.11 -8.75 -38.38
CA ASP A 389 -22.84 -9.48 -39.61
C ASP A 389 -22.04 -10.76 -39.34
N VAL A 390 -22.66 -11.91 -39.55
CA VAL A 390 -22.00 -13.23 -39.35
C VAL A 390 -20.87 -13.50 -40.35
N ASN A 391 -20.81 -12.74 -41.45
CA ASN A 391 -19.73 -12.82 -42.45
C ASN A 391 -18.61 -11.79 -42.18
N TYR A 392 -18.75 -11.00 -41.14
CA TYR A 392 -17.74 -10.02 -40.79
C TYR A 392 -16.37 -10.65 -40.65
N ALA A 393 -15.38 -10.05 -41.30
CA ALA A 393 -13.98 -10.44 -41.15
C ALA A 393 -13.25 -9.32 -40.39
N LEU A 394 -12.59 -9.69 -39.32
CA LEU A 394 -11.73 -8.76 -38.57
C LEU A 394 -10.72 -8.14 -39.53
N ALA A 395 -10.73 -6.83 -39.59
CA ALA A 395 -9.83 -6.03 -40.39
C ALA A 395 -8.59 -5.59 -39.55
N PRO A 396 -7.52 -5.12 -40.19
CA PRO A 396 -6.37 -4.55 -39.48
C PRO A 396 -6.77 -3.42 -38.52
N GLU A 397 -7.83 -2.65 -38.86
CA GLU A 397 -8.36 -1.55 -38.05
C GLU A 397 -9.02 -2.01 -36.76
N ASP A 398 -9.42 -3.28 -36.66
CA ASP A 398 -9.96 -3.87 -35.43
C ASP A 398 -8.85 -4.27 -34.45
N LYS A 399 -7.60 -4.27 -34.91
CA LYS A 399 -6.44 -4.54 -34.07
C LYS A 399 -5.91 -3.22 -33.51
N ILE A 400 -6.13 -3.01 -32.22
CA ILE A 400 -5.62 -1.84 -31.49
C ILE A 400 -4.10 -1.94 -31.46
N ASP A 401 -3.42 -0.93 -32.01
CA ASP A 401 -1.96 -0.88 -32.22
C ASP A 401 -1.38 -2.12 -32.97
N GLY A 402 -2.24 -2.84 -33.71
CA GLY A 402 -1.85 -4.08 -34.41
C GLY A 402 -1.67 -5.29 -33.48
N GLU A 403 -1.93 -5.16 -32.17
CA GLU A 403 -1.56 -6.16 -31.18
C GLU A 403 -2.77 -6.96 -30.65
N PHE A 404 -3.91 -6.31 -30.40
CA PHE A 404 -5.05 -6.96 -29.76
C PHE A 404 -6.40 -6.37 -30.17
N THR A 405 -7.47 -7.12 -29.91
CA THR A 405 -8.88 -6.69 -30.10
C THR A 405 -9.65 -6.97 -28.81
N ILE A 406 -10.50 -6.04 -28.38
CA ILE A 406 -11.40 -6.26 -27.26
C ILE A 406 -12.74 -6.77 -27.80
N ILE A 407 -13.12 -7.98 -27.41
CA ILE A 407 -14.42 -8.57 -27.76
C ILE A 407 -15.27 -8.62 -26.49
N ARG A 408 -16.50 -8.07 -26.60
CA ARG A 408 -17.51 -8.20 -25.54
C ARG A 408 -18.65 -9.10 -26.01
N ARG A 409 -19.02 -10.08 -25.16
CA ARG A 409 -20.20 -10.91 -25.33
C ARG A 409 -21.27 -10.57 -24.29
N GLY A 410 -22.42 -10.11 -24.74
CA GLY A 410 -23.52 -9.66 -23.89
C GLY A 410 -23.17 -8.34 -23.15
N LYS A 411 -23.69 -8.18 -21.92
CA LYS A 411 -23.56 -6.91 -21.18
C LYS A 411 -22.23 -6.74 -20.44
N LYS A 412 -21.58 -7.85 -20.00
CA LYS A 412 -20.48 -7.77 -19.01
C LYS A 412 -19.28 -8.67 -19.29
N LYS A 413 -19.32 -9.57 -20.27
CA LYS A 413 -18.23 -10.52 -20.52
C LYS A 413 -17.30 -9.95 -21.56
N TYR A 414 -16.13 -9.50 -21.13
CA TYR A 414 -15.07 -9.00 -21.98
C TYR A 414 -13.96 -10.04 -22.14
N PHE A 415 -13.28 -9.99 -23.27
CA PHE A 415 -12.15 -10.82 -23.63
C PHE A 415 -11.14 -9.96 -24.38
N MET A 416 -9.85 -10.14 -24.08
CA MET A 416 -8.78 -9.55 -24.86
C MET A 416 -8.20 -10.61 -25.79
N VAL A 417 -8.29 -10.38 -27.08
CA VAL A 417 -7.79 -11.28 -28.13
C VAL A 417 -6.46 -10.74 -28.62
N ASN A 418 -5.38 -11.44 -28.28
CA ASN A 418 -4.03 -11.13 -28.73
C ASN A 418 -3.73 -11.90 -30.01
N TYR A 419 -2.91 -11.35 -30.90
CA TYR A 419 -2.55 -11.96 -32.17
C TYR A 419 -1.13 -12.49 -32.16
N GLN A 420 -0.94 -13.67 -32.83
CA GLN A 420 0.37 -14.29 -33.05
C GLN A 420 0.75 -14.30 -34.51
#